data_4a3b7de3a4269ce74d8a84cf8ddbe9af
#
_entry.id   4a3b7de3a4269ce74d8a84cf8ddbe9af
#
_cell.length_a   1.000
_cell.length_b   1.000
_cell.length_c   1.000
_cell.angle_alpha   90.00
_cell.angle_beta   90.00
_cell.angle_gamma   90.00
#
_symmetry.space_group_name_H-M   'P 1'
#
loop_
_entity.id
_entity.type
_entity.pdbx_description
1 polymer ?
#
loop_
_entity_poly.entity_id
_entity_poly.type
_entity_poly.pdbx_seq_one_letter_code
_entity_poly.pdbx_strand_id
1 'polypeptide(L)'
;MKTMRSGDRGAQVAFLQLALQRAGYDAGALDGIFGSRTQAAVIAFQRAARLTPDGIAGARTLQALDPYFTGYRTRTVAQGDTFWRLAAQYGITVCALQTANPQKDPEQLRVGDTLVLPLSFPVVSGEIPFTYEVLQYTLRGLTARYPFLRRGQIGASVLGHELAELQFGQGETRVFYNAAHHANEWITTPVLLRFLEELCSAYACGSEIYGISAKRIFDHATVCVVPMVDPDGVDLVTGWFAPDSQEYQSARAIAGNYPAVSFPDGRKANILGTDLNLNYPANWEPARQIKFAQGFTSPAPRDFVGTAPLSAPESRAVEQYSRRQNFDLTLSYHSQGEIIYWKYLDYEPQNSLEIAKLFSRVSGYSVEETPYASGFAGYKDWFIQTYNRPGYTIEVGRGSSPLPLSQFDRIYRDNAGILTLAAIVV
;
A
#
# COMPACT_ATOMS: atom_id res chain seq x y z
N MET A 1 -2.19 17.65 -3.50
CA MET A 1 -1.60 17.78 -4.88
C MET A 1 -1.29 19.24 -5.21
N LYS A 2 -0.16 19.50 -5.87
CA LYS A 2 0.20 20.83 -6.41
C LYS A 2 -0.48 21.09 -7.76
N THR A 3 -0.50 22.34 -8.20
CA THR A 3 -0.94 22.72 -9.55
C THR A 3 -0.02 22.08 -10.60
N MET A 4 -0.62 21.51 -11.66
CA MET A 4 0.10 20.86 -12.77
C MET A 4 -0.29 21.46 -14.11
N ARG A 5 0.67 21.55 -15.04
CA ARG A 5 0.52 22.16 -16.38
C ARG A 5 1.41 21.48 -17.41
N SER A 6 1.21 21.84 -18.66
CA SER A 6 2.02 21.31 -19.77
C SER A 6 3.52 21.47 -19.51
N GLY A 7 4.27 20.39 -19.71
CA GLY A 7 5.69 20.27 -19.41
C GLY A 7 6.04 19.62 -18.08
N ASP A 8 5.09 19.58 -17.11
CA ASP A 8 5.32 18.93 -15.83
C ASP A 8 5.46 17.41 -15.99
N ARG A 9 6.19 16.78 -15.07
CA ARG A 9 6.50 15.34 -15.07
C ARG A 9 6.46 14.77 -13.65
N GLY A 10 6.30 13.44 -13.55
CA GLY A 10 6.40 12.67 -12.30
C GLY A 10 5.11 11.97 -11.91
N ALA A 11 5.15 11.31 -10.75
CA ALA A 11 4.04 10.48 -10.25
C ALA A 11 2.72 11.25 -10.08
N GLN A 12 2.78 12.54 -9.73
CA GLN A 12 1.58 13.39 -9.62
C GLN A 12 0.85 13.55 -10.96
N VAL A 13 1.60 13.65 -12.06
CA VAL A 13 1.01 13.73 -13.41
C VAL A 13 0.40 12.39 -13.79
N ALA A 14 1.06 11.26 -13.49
CA ALA A 14 0.48 9.94 -13.72
C ALA A 14 -0.85 9.76 -12.95
N PHE A 15 -0.91 10.22 -11.71
CA PHE A 15 -2.14 10.18 -10.92
C PHE A 15 -3.25 11.08 -11.49
N LEU A 16 -2.91 12.28 -11.99
CA LEU A 16 -3.84 13.14 -12.71
C LEU A 16 -4.36 12.44 -14.00
N GLN A 17 -3.47 11.84 -14.78
CA GLN A 17 -3.83 11.10 -15.99
C GLN A 17 -4.82 9.97 -15.67
N LEU A 18 -4.56 9.19 -14.63
CA LEU A 18 -5.47 8.14 -14.15
C LEU A 18 -6.86 8.71 -13.80
N ALA A 19 -6.92 9.83 -13.05
CA ALA A 19 -8.18 10.44 -12.66
C ALA A 19 -8.97 10.96 -13.89
N LEU A 20 -8.28 11.54 -14.87
CA LEU A 20 -8.90 11.97 -16.13
C LEU A 20 -9.47 10.78 -16.92
N GLN A 21 -8.73 9.67 -17.04
CA GLN A 21 -9.22 8.45 -17.69
C GLN A 21 -10.44 7.87 -16.96
N ARG A 22 -10.40 7.79 -15.63
CA ARG A 22 -11.53 7.39 -14.79
C ARG A 22 -12.75 8.31 -14.96
N ALA A 23 -12.52 9.57 -15.28
CA ALA A 23 -13.56 10.55 -15.61
C ALA A 23 -14.06 10.45 -17.08
N GLY A 24 -13.49 9.56 -17.88
CA GLY A 24 -13.85 9.34 -19.28
C GLY A 24 -13.13 10.24 -20.29
N TYR A 25 -12.02 10.87 -19.89
CA TYR A 25 -11.22 11.73 -20.77
C TYR A 25 -9.88 11.07 -21.12
N ASP A 26 -9.57 10.98 -22.41
CA ASP A 26 -8.32 10.39 -22.91
C ASP A 26 -7.11 11.31 -22.58
N ALA A 27 -6.42 11.00 -21.51
CA ALA A 27 -5.21 11.71 -21.10
C ALA A 27 -3.92 11.17 -21.74
N GLY A 28 -4.01 10.13 -22.60
CA GLY A 28 -2.87 9.41 -23.15
C GLY A 28 -2.42 8.26 -22.22
N ALA A 29 -1.17 7.83 -22.38
CA ALA A 29 -0.57 6.85 -21.47
C ALA A 29 -0.46 7.40 -20.04
N LEU A 30 -0.43 6.51 -19.05
CA LEU A 30 -0.18 6.88 -17.64
C LEU A 30 1.33 6.99 -17.39
N ASP A 31 2.00 7.81 -18.21
CA ASP A 31 3.46 7.92 -18.29
C ASP A 31 4.06 9.01 -17.37
N GLY A 32 3.20 9.75 -16.69
CA GLY A 32 3.61 10.85 -15.85
C GLY A 32 4.14 12.06 -16.61
N ILE A 33 3.80 12.21 -17.90
CA ILE A 33 4.22 13.35 -18.73
C ILE A 33 2.99 14.20 -19.06
N PHE A 34 2.94 15.44 -18.58
CA PHE A 34 1.87 16.38 -18.92
C PHE A 34 2.10 16.92 -20.34
N GLY A 35 1.78 16.09 -21.32
CA GLY A 35 1.86 16.42 -22.74
C GLY A 35 0.58 17.06 -23.29
N SER A 36 0.51 17.20 -24.61
CA SER A 36 -0.64 17.78 -25.31
C SER A 36 -1.94 16.99 -25.12
N ARG A 37 -1.89 15.64 -25.03
CA ARG A 37 -3.08 14.80 -24.78
C ARG A 37 -3.60 15.03 -23.36
N THR A 38 -2.73 15.05 -22.36
CA THR A 38 -3.11 15.34 -20.98
C THR A 38 -3.71 16.75 -20.86
N GLN A 39 -3.10 17.75 -21.53
CA GLN A 39 -3.65 19.11 -21.54
C GLN A 39 -5.03 19.18 -22.20
N ALA A 40 -5.22 18.50 -23.33
CA ALA A 40 -6.51 18.44 -24.00
C ALA A 40 -7.58 17.78 -23.12
N ALA A 41 -7.24 16.71 -22.42
CA ALA A 41 -8.13 16.03 -21.46
C ALA A 41 -8.50 16.96 -20.29
N VAL A 42 -7.55 17.72 -19.73
CA VAL A 42 -7.82 18.71 -18.67
C VAL A 42 -8.79 19.78 -19.20
N ILE A 43 -8.57 20.35 -20.39
CA ILE A 43 -9.45 21.34 -21.00
C ILE A 43 -10.86 20.77 -21.20
N ALA A 44 -10.98 19.55 -21.72
CA ALA A 44 -12.26 18.91 -21.94
C ALA A 44 -13.01 18.64 -20.63
N PHE A 45 -12.31 18.15 -19.59
CA PHE A 45 -12.86 17.98 -18.24
C PHE A 45 -13.32 19.33 -17.64
N GLN A 46 -12.49 20.37 -17.72
CA GLN A 46 -12.82 21.70 -17.21
C GLN A 46 -14.10 22.26 -17.84
N ARG A 47 -14.27 22.13 -19.17
CA ARG A 47 -15.50 22.54 -19.87
C ARG A 47 -16.71 21.78 -19.33
N ALA A 48 -16.63 20.46 -19.18
CA ALA A 48 -17.73 19.64 -18.66
C ALA A 48 -18.05 19.97 -17.19
N ALA A 49 -17.03 20.27 -16.40
CA ALA A 49 -17.16 20.70 -14.99
C ALA A 49 -17.53 22.19 -14.82
N ARG A 50 -17.75 22.93 -15.92
CA ARG A 50 -18.06 24.38 -15.94
C ARG A 50 -16.97 25.22 -15.26
N LEU A 51 -15.73 24.81 -15.39
CA LEU A 51 -14.54 25.55 -14.97
C LEU A 51 -13.92 26.31 -16.14
N THR A 52 -13.04 27.26 -15.86
CA THR A 52 -12.24 27.95 -16.91
C THR A 52 -11.37 26.91 -17.61
N PRO A 53 -11.49 26.73 -18.95
CA PRO A 53 -10.79 25.69 -19.69
C PRO A 53 -9.38 26.17 -20.11
N ASP A 54 -8.52 26.44 -19.11
CA ASP A 54 -7.15 26.94 -19.30
C ASP A 54 -6.09 25.84 -19.48
N GLY A 55 -6.47 24.58 -19.30
CA GLY A 55 -5.56 23.43 -19.43
C GLY A 55 -4.59 23.29 -18.26
N ILE A 56 -4.83 23.97 -17.13
CA ILE A 56 -4.02 23.91 -15.92
C ILE A 56 -4.81 23.13 -14.86
N ALA A 57 -4.25 22.04 -14.36
CA ALA A 57 -4.85 21.30 -13.26
C ALA A 57 -4.56 21.97 -11.91
N GLY A 58 -5.21 23.13 -11.67
CA GLY A 58 -5.13 23.87 -10.41
C GLY A 58 -6.14 23.37 -9.36
N ALA A 59 -6.20 24.04 -8.20
CA ALA A 59 -6.99 23.61 -7.04
C ALA A 59 -8.47 23.29 -7.39
N ARG A 60 -9.13 24.13 -8.19
CA ARG A 60 -10.53 23.91 -8.60
C ARG A 60 -10.69 22.67 -9.49
N THR A 61 -9.77 22.46 -10.43
CA THR A 61 -9.77 21.28 -11.31
C THR A 61 -9.52 20.02 -10.51
N LEU A 62 -8.53 20.02 -9.60
CA LEU A 62 -8.22 18.90 -8.73
C LEU A 62 -9.36 18.57 -7.77
N GLN A 63 -10.02 19.59 -7.21
CA GLN A 63 -11.23 19.41 -6.39
C GLN A 63 -12.37 18.76 -7.18
N ALA A 64 -12.60 19.17 -8.41
CA ALA A 64 -13.62 18.57 -9.27
C ALA A 64 -13.27 17.12 -9.67
N LEU A 65 -11.99 16.77 -9.74
CA LEU A 65 -11.48 15.43 -9.99
C LEU A 65 -11.45 14.53 -8.72
N ASP A 66 -11.67 15.08 -7.51
CA ASP A 66 -11.57 14.31 -6.26
C ASP A 66 -12.35 12.96 -6.28
N PRO A 67 -13.56 12.86 -6.85
CA PRO A 67 -14.25 11.58 -6.97
C PRO A 67 -13.49 10.51 -7.76
N TYR A 68 -12.70 10.91 -8.73
CA TYR A 68 -11.95 10.00 -9.59
C TYR A 68 -10.59 9.60 -9.00
N PHE A 69 -10.09 10.37 -8.04
CA PHE A 69 -8.97 9.98 -7.19
C PHE A 69 -9.41 9.01 -6.09
N THR A 70 -10.55 9.27 -5.44
CA THR A 70 -11.03 8.52 -4.28
C THR A 70 -11.96 7.35 -4.63
N GLY A 71 -12.55 7.37 -5.82
CA GLY A 71 -13.46 6.32 -6.27
C GLY A 71 -14.88 6.43 -5.70
N TYR A 72 -15.25 7.55 -5.09
CA TYR A 72 -16.64 7.82 -4.66
C TYR A 72 -16.99 9.29 -4.83
N ARG A 73 -18.29 9.57 -4.84
CA ARG A 73 -18.85 10.94 -4.71
C ARG A 73 -19.96 10.94 -3.69
N THR A 74 -20.34 12.11 -3.24
CA THR A 74 -21.57 12.30 -2.45
C THR A 74 -22.72 12.74 -3.34
N ARG A 75 -23.97 12.36 -2.98
CA ARG A 75 -25.20 12.80 -3.63
C ARG A 75 -26.27 13.09 -2.59
N THR A 76 -26.96 14.21 -2.75
CA THR A 76 -28.19 14.48 -2.01
C THR A 76 -29.35 13.75 -2.65
N VAL A 77 -30.14 13.05 -1.86
CA VAL A 77 -31.34 12.31 -2.26
C VAL A 77 -32.40 13.28 -2.75
N ALA A 78 -32.90 13.06 -3.96
CA ALA A 78 -34.00 13.80 -4.56
C ALA A 78 -35.30 12.99 -4.50
N GLN A 79 -36.45 13.66 -4.75
CA GLN A 79 -37.74 12.98 -4.82
C GLN A 79 -37.72 11.88 -5.90
N GLY A 80 -38.14 10.68 -5.51
CA GLY A 80 -38.18 9.50 -6.39
C GLY A 80 -36.86 8.74 -6.52
N ASP A 81 -35.80 9.13 -5.79
CA ASP A 81 -34.58 8.34 -5.69
C ASP A 81 -34.85 7.10 -4.82
N THR A 82 -34.29 5.97 -5.26
CA THR A 82 -34.24 4.72 -4.50
C THR A 82 -32.84 4.14 -4.67
N PHE A 83 -32.39 3.26 -3.76
CA PHE A 83 -31.09 2.58 -3.93
C PHE A 83 -31.00 1.84 -5.26
N TRP A 84 -32.05 1.16 -5.67
CA TRP A 84 -32.10 0.44 -6.94
C TRP A 84 -31.93 1.36 -8.15
N ARG A 85 -32.67 2.49 -8.16
CA ARG A 85 -32.62 3.48 -9.25
C ARG A 85 -31.23 4.15 -9.32
N LEU A 86 -30.68 4.54 -8.17
CA LEU A 86 -29.36 5.15 -8.11
C LEU A 86 -28.29 4.14 -8.52
N ALA A 87 -28.34 2.89 -8.05
CA ALA A 87 -27.40 1.84 -8.45
C ALA A 87 -27.41 1.64 -9.97
N ALA A 88 -28.59 1.52 -10.58
CA ALA A 88 -28.74 1.41 -12.03
C ALA A 88 -28.21 2.65 -12.78
N GLN A 89 -28.51 3.86 -12.30
CA GLN A 89 -28.07 5.12 -12.89
C GLN A 89 -26.55 5.27 -12.91
N TYR A 90 -25.87 4.80 -11.85
CA TYR A 90 -24.42 4.97 -11.68
C TYR A 90 -23.62 3.71 -12.05
N GLY A 91 -24.28 2.66 -12.55
CA GLY A 91 -23.62 1.42 -12.98
C GLY A 91 -22.92 0.66 -11.85
N ILE A 92 -23.49 0.72 -10.63
CA ILE A 92 -22.99 0.03 -9.43
C ILE A 92 -24.04 -0.96 -8.91
N THR A 93 -23.63 -1.86 -8.01
CA THR A 93 -24.57 -2.78 -7.38
C THR A 93 -25.31 -2.12 -6.22
N VAL A 94 -26.54 -2.57 -5.94
CA VAL A 94 -27.28 -2.16 -4.74
C VAL A 94 -26.48 -2.50 -3.49
N CYS A 95 -25.83 -3.67 -3.48
CA CYS A 95 -24.93 -4.10 -2.42
C CYS A 95 -23.83 -3.06 -2.11
N ALA A 96 -23.10 -2.58 -3.15
CA ALA A 96 -22.07 -1.57 -2.97
C ALA A 96 -22.63 -0.25 -2.40
N LEU A 97 -23.82 0.16 -2.86
CA LEU A 97 -24.48 1.37 -2.38
C LEU A 97 -24.95 1.23 -0.92
N GLN A 98 -25.53 0.08 -0.56
CA GLN A 98 -25.94 -0.22 0.83
C GLN A 98 -24.73 -0.27 1.76
N THR A 99 -23.67 -0.93 1.34
CA THR A 99 -22.43 -1.04 2.11
C THR A 99 -21.82 0.32 2.41
N ALA A 100 -21.78 1.22 1.44
CA ALA A 100 -21.24 2.57 1.64
C ALA A 100 -22.16 3.47 2.50
N ASN A 101 -23.42 3.04 2.75
CA ASN A 101 -24.41 3.82 3.48
C ASN A 101 -25.15 2.96 4.53
N PRO A 102 -24.46 2.33 5.52
CA PRO A 102 -25.05 1.37 6.43
C PRO A 102 -26.11 1.97 7.38
N GLN A 103 -26.14 3.30 7.52
CA GLN A 103 -27.09 4.00 8.37
C GLN A 103 -28.37 4.42 7.62
N LYS A 104 -28.50 4.08 6.31
CA LYS A 104 -29.66 4.44 5.50
C LYS A 104 -30.49 3.20 5.21
N ASP A 105 -31.80 3.31 5.46
CA ASP A 105 -32.75 2.29 5.09
C ASP A 105 -33.00 2.35 3.56
N PRO A 106 -32.71 1.30 2.80
CA PRO A 106 -32.90 1.27 1.34
C PRO A 106 -34.34 1.52 0.90
N GLU A 107 -35.33 1.17 1.75
CA GLU A 107 -36.75 1.32 1.44
C GLU A 107 -37.31 2.67 1.89
N GLN A 108 -36.58 3.41 2.72
CA GLN A 108 -37.05 4.66 3.34
C GLN A 108 -36.07 5.83 3.19
N LEU A 109 -35.58 6.05 1.95
CA LEU A 109 -34.74 7.22 1.66
C LEU A 109 -35.50 8.52 1.87
N ARG A 110 -34.90 9.46 2.60
CA ARG A 110 -35.47 10.79 2.81
C ARG A 110 -34.87 11.80 1.85
N VAL A 111 -35.71 12.61 1.20
CA VAL A 111 -35.25 13.73 0.40
C VAL A 111 -34.38 14.66 1.26
N GLY A 112 -33.20 15.04 0.76
CA GLY A 112 -32.20 15.82 1.47
C GLY A 112 -31.13 14.97 2.19
N ASP A 113 -31.28 13.65 2.33
CA ASP A 113 -30.22 12.80 2.84
C ASP A 113 -29.01 12.83 1.92
N THR A 114 -27.81 12.72 2.51
CA THR A 114 -26.58 12.58 1.74
C THR A 114 -26.18 11.11 1.69
N LEU A 115 -25.91 10.61 0.48
CA LEU A 115 -25.39 9.26 0.23
C LEU A 115 -23.96 9.32 -0.30
N VAL A 116 -23.16 8.35 0.10
CA VAL A 116 -21.89 7.99 -0.55
C VAL A 116 -22.22 7.09 -1.75
N LEU A 117 -21.82 7.53 -2.94
CA LEU A 117 -21.97 6.78 -4.19
C LEU A 117 -20.59 6.25 -4.61
N PRO A 118 -20.28 4.95 -4.44
CA PRO A 118 -19.12 4.32 -5.05
C PRO A 118 -19.10 4.53 -6.55
N LEU A 119 -17.94 4.69 -7.15
CA LEU A 119 -17.79 4.67 -8.61
C LEU A 119 -17.49 3.23 -9.09
N SER A 120 -17.74 2.94 -10.36
CA SER A 120 -17.70 1.58 -10.91
C SER A 120 -16.30 1.00 -11.15
N PHE A 121 -15.24 1.73 -10.80
CA PHE A 121 -13.85 1.27 -10.93
C PHE A 121 -13.24 0.95 -9.56
N PRO A 122 -12.19 0.10 -9.49
CA PRO A 122 -11.44 -0.15 -8.27
C PRO A 122 -10.73 1.12 -7.78
N VAL A 123 -10.70 1.32 -6.46
CA VAL A 123 -9.96 2.45 -5.85
C VAL A 123 -8.46 2.24 -6.05
N VAL A 124 -7.99 1.02 -5.75
CA VAL A 124 -6.58 0.65 -5.85
C VAL A 124 -6.18 0.43 -7.31
N SER A 125 -5.19 1.18 -7.79
CA SER A 125 -4.61 1.02 -9.13
C SER A 125 -3.20 0.44 -9.06
N GLY A 126 -2.90 -0.51 -9.92
CA GLY A 126 -1.56 -1.02 -10.17
C GLY A 126 -0.90 -0.42 -11.41
N GLU A 127 -1.46 0.65 -11.98
CA GLU A 127 -1.03 1.21 -13.28
C GLU A 127 -0.16 2.47 -13.14
N ILE A 128 0.00 3.00 -11.92
CA ILE A 128 0.77 4.21 -11.63
C ILE A 128 1.71 3.98 -10.44
N PRO A 129 2.79 4.78 -10.30
CA PRO A 129 3.61 4.77 -9.09
C PRO A 129 2.78 5.06 -7.84
N PHE A 130 2.95 4.26 -6.79
CA PHE A 130 2.13 4.33 -5.59
C PHE A 130 2.83 5.17 -4.51
N THR A 131 2.64 6.49 -4.59
CA THR A 131 3.20 7.48 -3.64
C THR A 131 2.41 7.51 -2.33
N TYR A 132 2.94 8.21 -1.32
CA TYR A 132 2.18 8.47 -0.09
C TYR A 132 0.87 9.23 -0.35
N GLU A 133 0.86 10.20 -1.28
CA GLU A 133 -0.37 10.90 -1.62
C GLU A 133 -1.41 9.98 -2.28
N VAL A 134 -1.00 9.09 -3.19
CA VAL A 134 -1.88 8.07 -3.78
C VAL A 134 -2.45 7.17 -2.68
N LEU A 135 -1.62 6.77 -1.70
CA LEU A 135 -2.07 6.03 -0.53
C LEU A 135 -3.18 6.78 0.23
N GLN A 136 -3.00 8.08 0.53
CA GLN A 136 -3.99 8.85 1.27
C GLN A 136 -5.34 8.95 0.55
N TYR A 137 -5.34 9.17 -0.78
CA TYR A 137 -6.58 9.13 -1.57
C TYR A 137 -7.22 7.74 -1.58
N THR A 138 -6.42 6.69 -1.70
CA THR A 138 -6.87 5.29 -1.65
C THR A 138 -7.52 4.96 -0.32
N LEU A 139 -6.90 5.33 0.81
CA LEU A 139 -7.45 5.12 2.15
C LEU A 139 -8.79 5.82 2.35
N ARG A 140 -8.92 7.08 1.88
CA ARG A 140 -10.19 7.81 1.88
C ARG A 140 -11.27 7.07 1.08
N GLY A 141 -10.91 6.57 -0.08
CA GLY A 141 -11.82 5.82 -0.94
C GLY A 141 -12.30 4.51 -0.34
N LEU A 142 -11.36 3.71 0.18
CA LEU A 142 -11.67 2.42 0.80
C LEU A 142 -12.56 2.59 2.04
N THR A 143 -12.23 3.51 2.95
CA THR A 143 -13.03 3.72 4.16
C THR A 143 -14.40 4.35 3.90
N ALA A 144 -14.54 5.14 2.83
CA ALA A 144 -15.84 5.65 2.42
C ALA A 144 -16.73 4.57 1.79
N ARG A 145 -16.15 3.66 0.99
CA ARG A 145 -16.89 2.54 0.37
C ARG A 145 -17.21 1.43 1.35
N TYR A 146 -16.34 1.21 2.34
CA TYR A 146 -16.42 0.10 3.29
C TYR A 146 -16.30 0.62 4.74
N PRO A 147 -17.37 1.22 5.31
CA PRO A 147 -17.34 1.83 6.64
C PRO A 147 -17.03 0.86 7.79
N PHE A 148 -17.12 -0.46 7.56
CA PHE A 148 -16.68 -1.49 8.51
C PHE A 148 -15.15 -1.69 8.52
N LEU A 149 -14.43 -1.16 7.51
CA LEU A 149 -12.97 -1.13 7.47
C LEU A 149 -12.49 -0.01 8.41
N ARG A 150 -11.89 -0.39 9.52
CA ARG A 150 -11.38 0.57 10.51
C ARG A 150 -10.03 1.11 10.05
N ARG A 151 -9.85 2.42 10.14
CA ARG A 151 -8.58 3.10 9.91
C ARG A 151 -8.00 3.59 11.23
N GLY A 152 -6.70 3.41 11.40
CA GLY A 152 -5.90 3.91 12.50
C GLY A 152 -4.54 4.42 12.04
N GLN A 153 -3.71 4.78 13.00
CA GLN A 153 -2.32 5.20 12.81
C GLN A 153 -1.46 4.49 13.84
N ILE A 154 -0.33 3.92 13.41
CA ILE A 154 0.61 3.24 14.31
C ILE A 154 1.77 4.15 14.77
N GLY A 155 2.06 5.21 14.03
CA GLY A 155 3.14 6.16 14.26
C GLY A 155 3.30 7.11 13.07
N ALA A 156 4.44 7.77 13.01
CA ALA A 156 4.80 8.67 11.91
C ALA A 156 6.23 8.40 11.43
N SER A 157 6.48 8.70 10.15
CA SER A 157 7.81 8.67 9.54
C SER A 157 8.68 9.85 10.00
N VAL A 158 9.92 9.88 9.53
CA VAL A 158 10.86 11.00 9.80
C VAL A 158 10.28 12.36 9.38
N LEU A 159 9.60 12.44 8.24
CA LEU A 159 9.00 13.69 7.75
C LEU A 159 7.60 13.95 8.30
N GLY A 160 7.13 13.09 9.23
CA GLY A 160 5.83 13.25 9.87
C GLY A 160 4.66 12.68 9.08
N HIS A 161 4.90 11.88 8.05
CA HIS A 161 3.85 11.15 7.35
C HIS A 161 3.26 10.06 8.26
N GLU A 162 1.92 9.99 8.27
CA GLU A 162 1.18 8.97 9.02
C GLU A 162 1.54 7.57 8.54
N LEU A 163 1.94 6.68 9.45
CA LEU A 163 2.00 5.24 9.19
C LEU A 163 0.61 4.68 9.41
N ALA A 164 -0.18 4.66 8.35
CA ALA A 164 -1.58 4.30 8.40
C ALA A 164 -1.77 2.80 8.63
N GLU A 165 -2.80 2.47 9.40
CA GLU A 165 -3.29 1.13 9.67
C GLU A 165 -4.70 0.97 9.13
N LEU A 166 -5.00 -0.20 8.57
CA LEU A 166 -6.35 -0.65 8.24
C LEU A 166 -6.63 -1.98 8.94
N GLN A 167 -7.84 -2.13 9.50
CA GLN A 167 -8.27 -3.36 10.15
C GLN A 167 -9.57 -3.86 9.54
N PHE A 168 -9.57 -5.12 9.08
CA PHE A 168 -10.74 -5.85 8.61
C PHE A 168 -11.02 -7.02 9.54
N GLY A 169 -12.30 -7.20 9.92
CA GLY A 169 -12.73 -8.31 10.76
C GLY A 169 -12.85 -7.97 12.24
N GLN A 170 -13.35 -8.95 13.01
CA GLN A 170 -13.63 -8.84 14.45
C GLN A 170 -13.24 -10.11 15.23
N GLY A 171 -12.63 -11.10 14.55
CA GLY A 171 -12.20 -12.34 15.18
C GLY A 171 -11.04 -12.12 16.16
N GLU A 172 -10.86 -13.10 17.04
CA GLU A 172 -9.81 -13.08 18.08
C GLU A 172 -8.42 -13.32 17.50
N THR A 173 -8.31 -14.15 16.45
CA THR A 173 -7.06 -14.38 15.71
C THR A 173 -6.59 -13.08 15.06
N ARG A 174 -5.37 -12.65 15.36
CA ARG A 174 -4.83 -11.40 14.86
C ARG A 174 -3.69 -11.65 13.89
N VAL A 175 -3.86 -11.24 12.64
CA VAL A 175 -2.83 -11.38 11.62
C VAL A 175 -2.37 -10.01 11.13
N PHE A 176 -1.08 -9.88 10.86
CA PHE A 176 -0.48 -8.61 10.46
C PHE A 176 0.19 -8.69 9.09
N TYR A 177 -0.24 -7.86 8.17
CA TYR A 177 0.35 -7.72 6.84
C TYR A 177 0.98 -6.33 6.72
N ASN A 178 2.25 -6.29 6.35
CA ASN A 178 2.97 -5.04 6.16
C ASN A 178 3.75 -5.04 4.85
N ALA A 179 3.99 -3.86 4.29
CA ALA A 179 4.66 -3.69 3.01
C ALA A 179 5.53 -2.43 2.99
N ALA A 180 6.38 -2.33 1.98
CA ALA A 180 7.25 -1.19 1.74
C ALA A 180 8.06 -0.79 2.98
N HIS A 181 8.71 -1.78 3.64
CA HIS A 181 9.82 -1.50 4.55
C HIS A 181 11.03 -0.92 3.80
N HIS A 182 11.16 -1.29 2.52
CA HIS A 182 12.15 -0.72 1.63
C HIS A 182 11.50 0.22 0.63
N ALA A 183 12.10 1.38 0.44
CA ALA A 183 11.61 2.47 -0.40
C ALA A 183 11.34 2.05 -1.85
N ASN A 184 12.23 1.27 -2.46
CA ASN A 184 12.12 0.83 -3.85
C ASN A 184 11.25 -0.41 -4.08
N GLU A 185 10.65 -0.94 -3.01
CA GLU A 185 9.75 -2.10 -3.06
C GLU A 185 8.27 -1.68 -2.93
N TRP A 186 7.97 -0.43 -3.30
CA TRP A 186 6.66 0.19 -3.15
C TRP A 186 5.51 -0.53 -3.88
N ILE A 187 5.79 -1.38 -4.89
CA ILE A 187 4.77 -2.20 -5.57
C ILE A 187 4.03 -3.13 -4.60
N THR A 188 4.63 -3.47 -3.47
CA THR A 188 4.03 -4.30 -2.42
C THR A 188 2.85 -3.60 -1.72
N THR A 189 2.84 -2.27 -1.66
CA THR A 189 1.75 -1.47 -1.10
C THR A 189 0.42 -1.68 -1.84
N PRO A 190 0.31 -1.45 -3.17
CA PRO A 190 -0.94 -1.70 -3.88
C PRO A 190 -1.34 -3.19 -3.90
N VAL A 191 -0.41 -4.13 -3.75
CA VAL A 191 -0.75 -5.56 -3.63
C VAL A 191 -1.60 -5.82 -2.38
N LEU A 192 -1.16 -5.34 -1.20
CA LEU A 192 -1.93 -5.47 0.03
C LEU A 192 -3.27 -4.73 -0.02
N LEU A 193 -3.27 -3.52 -0.56
CA LEU A 193 -4.50 -2.71 -0.65
C LEU A 193 -5.51 -3.28 -1.64
N ARG A 194 -5.06 -3.86 -2.76
CA ARG A 194 -5.94 -4.54 -3.72
C ARG A 194 -6.61 -5.75 -3.10
N PHE A 195 -5.85 -6.57 -2.37
CA PHE A 195 -6.41 -7.66 -1.59
C PHE A 195 -7.46 -7.18 -0.60
N LEU A 196 -7.16 -6.12 0.14
CA LEU A 196 -8.09 -5.58 1.14
C LEU A 196 -9.37 -5.02 0.50
N GLU A 197 -9.27 -4.34 -0.67
CA GLU A 197 -10.44 -3.87 -1.42
C GLU A 197 -11.31 -5.04 -1.88
N GLU A 198 -10.71 -6.11 -2.43
CA GLU A 198 -11.45 -7.30 -2.88
C GLU A 198 -12.06 -8.06 -1.70
N LEU A 199 -11.34 -8.22 -0.59
CA LEU A 199 -11.85 -8.84 0.64
C LEU A 199 -13.04 -8.05 1.20
N CYS A 200 -12.94 -6.71 1.27
CA CYS A 200 -14.05 -5.86 1.70
C CYS A 200 -15.26 -5.97 0.76
N SER A 201 -15.04 -6.00 -0.56
CA SER A 201 -16.10 -6.16 -1.54
C SER A 201 -16.78 -7.53 -1.43
N ALA A 202 -16.00 -8.59 -1.25
CA ALA A 202 -16.51 -9.94 -1.06
C ALA A 202 -17.34 -10.05 0.23
N TYR A 203 -16.85 -9.50 1.33
CA TYR A 203 -17.59 -9.47 2.61
C TYR A 203 -18.91 -8.70 2.48
N ALA A 204 -18.86 -7.51 1.89
CA ALA A 204 -20.03 -6.65 1.70
C ALA A 204 -21.15 -7.35 0.93
N CYS A 205 -20.80 -8.15 -0.08
CA CYS A 205 -21.77 -8.82 -0.95
C CYS A 205 -21.99 -10.31 -0.61
N GLY A 206 -21.49 -10.78 0.55
CA GLY A 206 -21.68 -12.15 1.00
C GLY A 206 -21.04 -13.20 0.10
N SER A 207 -19.92 -12.85 -0.57
CA SER A 207 -19.22 -13.73 -1.51
C SER A 207 -17.92 -14.28 -0.94
N GLU A 208 -17.19 -15.01 -1.78
CA GLU A 208 -15.91 -15.63 -1.43
C GLU A 208 -14.75 -14.86 -2.03
N ILE A 209 -13.59 -14.99 -1.38
CA ILE A 209 -12.29 -14.60 -1.91
C ILE A 209 -11.40 -15.84 -1.91
N TYR A 210 -10.78 -16.16 -3.04
CA TYR A 210 -9.95 -17.36 -3.21
C TYR A 210 -10.62 -18.65 -2.67
N GLY A 211 -11.93 -18.83 -2.92
CA GLY A 211 -12.70 -19.99 -2.49
C GLY A 211 -13.03 -20.04 -0.99
N ILE A 212 -12.82 -18.95 -0.25
CA ILE A 212 -13.10 -18.85 1.17
C ILE A 212 -14.11 -17.73 1.40
N SER A 213 -15.18 -18.04 2.17
CA SER A 213 -16.17 -17.03 2.54
C SER A 213 -15.53 -15.83 3.25
N ALA A 214 -15.72 -14.64 2.70
CA ALA A 214 -15.20 -13.41 3.31
C ALA A 214 -15.82 -13.15 4.70
N LYS A 215 -17.08 -13.60 4.91
CA LYS A 215 -17.70 -13.56 6.24
C LYS A 215 -16.99 -14.47 7.23
N ARG A 216 -16.55 -15.67 6.82
CA ARG A 216 -15.77 -16.55 7.69
C ARG A 216 -14.46 -15.89 8.12
N ILE A 217 -13.76 -15.23 7.20
CA ILE A 217 -12.54 -14.49 7.52
C ILE A 217 -12.85 -13.37 8.52
N PHE A 218 -13.91 -12.59 8.27
CA PHE A 218 -14.33 -11.48 9.14
C PHE A 218 -14.64 -11.91 10.57
N ASP A 219 -15.32 -13.06 10.73
CA ASP A 219 -15.72 -13.58 12.03
C ASP A 219 -14.54 -14.27 12.76
N HIS A 220 -13.60 -14.89 12.02
CA HIS A 220 -12.49 -15.65 12.58
C HIS A 220 -11.29 -14.77 12.93
N ALA A 221 -10.93 -13.81 12.07
CA ALA A 221 -9.71 -13.05 12.21
C ALA A 221 -9.94 -11.54 12.24
N THR A 222 -8.99 -10.84 12.83
CA THR A 222 -8.75 -9.41 12.64
C THR A 222 -7.50 -9.27 11.78
N VAL A 223 -7.68 -8.93 10.50
CA VAL A 223 -6.61 -8.69 9.55
C VAL A 223 -6.17 -7.23 9.68
N CYS A 224 -4.95 -7.02 10.19
CA CYS A 224 -4.33 -5.71 10.37
C CYS A 224 -3.35 -5.47 9.22
N VAL A 225 -3.45 -4.32 8.55
CA VAL A 225 -2.61 -3.98 7.38
C VAL A 225 -1.94 -2.64 7.58
N VAL A 226 -0.61 -2.61 7.51
CA VAL A 226 0.19 -1.37 7.37
C VAL A 226 0.78 -1.37 5.97
N PRO A 227 0.16 -0.70 5.01
CA PRO A 227 0.48 -0.88 3.61
C PRO A 227 1.77 -0.21 3.15
N MET A 228 2.31 0.76 3.93
CA MET A 228 3.52 1.49 3.59
C MET A 228 4.26 1.88 4.87
N VAL A 229 5.37 1.19 5.15
CA VAL A 229 6.18 1.43 6.37
C VAL A 229 7.17 2.57 6.17
N ASP A 230 7.70 2.76 4.96
CA ASP A 230 8.65 3.84 4.60
C ASP A 230 8.04 4.83 3.60
N PRO A 231 7.08 5.68 4.00
CA PRO A 231 6.44 6.61 3.07
C PRO A 231 7.40 7.67 2.51
N ASP A 232 8.37 8.12 3.30
CA ASP A 232 9.34 9.15 2.88
C ASP A 232 10.30 8.61 1.81
N GLY A 233 10.80 7.39 2.01
CA GLY A 233 11.65 6.72 1.04
C GLY A 233 10.89 6.37 -0.24
N VAL A 234 9.65 5.90 -0.11
CA VAL A 234 8.78 5.62 -1.27
C VAL A 234 8.56 6.89 -2.10
N ASP A 235 8.25 8.02 -1.46
CA ASP A 235 8.05 9.29 -2.17
C ASP A 235 9.32 9.77 -2.88
N LEU A 236 10.51 9.50 -2.31
CA LEU A 236 11.78 9.78 -2.98
C LEU A 236 11.96 8.92 -4.25
N VAL A 237 11.77 7.61 -4.14
CA VAL A 237 11.99 6.66 -5.26
C VAL A 237 10.94 6.84 -6.35
N THR A 238 9.70 7.13 -6.00
CA THR A 238 8.61 7.34 -6.98
C THR A 238 8.63 8.70 -7.66
N GLY A 239 9.59 9.57 -7.30
CA GLY A 239 9.75 10.89 -7.90
C GLY A 239 8.71 11.91 -7.43
N TRP A 240 8.18 11.75 -6.23
CA TRP A 240 7.30 12.73 -5.59
C TRP A 240 8.06 13.99 -5.19
N PHE A 241 9.25 13.85 -4.60
CA PHE A 241 10.11 14.98 -4.27
C PHE A 241 10.75 15.56 -5.53
N ALA A 242 10.63 16.88 -5.70
CA ALA A 242 11.30 17.57 -6.78
C ALA A 242 12.82 17.52 -6.58
N PRO A 243 13.63 17.45 -7.67
CA PRO A 243 15.09 17.37 -7.57
C PRO A 243 15.75 18.54 -6.82
N ASP A 244 15.08 19.69 -6.73
CA ASP A 244 15.53 20.88 -6.01
C ASP A 244 15.01 20.97 -4.57
N SER A 245 14.19 20.02 -4.13
CA SER A 245 13.71 19.97 -2.74
C SER A 245 14.84 19.60 -1.78
N GLN A 246 14.70 20.02 -0.52
CA GLN A 246 15.68 19.75 0.52
C GLN A 246 15.79 18.23 0.81
N GLU A 247 14.67 17.54 0.81
CA GLU A 247 14.57 16.09 1.03
C GLU A 247 15.34 15.32 -0.04
N TYR A 248 15.12 15.65 -1.31
CA TYR A 248 15.83 15.03 -2.44
C TYR A 248 17.34 15.31 -2.38
N GLN A 249 17.74 16.56 -2.13
CA GLN A 249 19.17 16.93 -2.08
C GLN A 249 19.89 16.29 -0.89
N SER A 250 19.23 16.19 0.26
CA SER A 250 19.78 15.51 1.44
C SER A 250 19.97 14.01 1.17
N ALA A 251 18.99 13.35 0.58
CA ALA A 251 19.08 11.94 0.22
C ALA A 251 20.13 11.69 -0.87
N ARG A 252 20.27 12.61 -1.85
CA ARG A 252 21.30 12.56 -2.89
C ARG A 252 22.71 12.71 -2.31
N ALA A 253 22.89 13.58 -1.33
CA ALA A 253 24.19 13.76 -0.65
C ALA A 253 24.60 12.47 0.08
N ILE A 254 23.66 11.78 0.76
CA ILE A 254 23.92 10.46 1.35
C ILE A 254 24.34 9.46 0.27
N ALA A 255 23.59 9.38 -0.84
CA ALA A 255 23.88 8.46 -1.95
C ALA A 255 25.24 8.73 -2.61
N GLY A 256 25.71 9.97 -2.62
CA GLY A 256 27.01 10.36 -3.15
C GLY A 256 28.20 9.63 -2.52
N ASN A 257 28.04 9.14 -1.28
CA ASN A 257 29.06 8.33 -0.61
C ASN A 257 29.05 6.86 -1.06
N TYR A 258 28.05 6.44 -1.83
CA TYR A 258 27.81 5.05 -2.26
C TYR A 258 27.54 4.98 -3.77
N PRO A 259 28.51 5.36 -4.63
CA PRO A 259 28.29 5.53 -6.07
C PRO A 259 27.93 4.23 -6.82
N ALA A 260 28.14 3.08 -6.21
CA ALA A 260 27.72 1.79 -6.76
C ALA A 260 26.21 1.52 -6.63
N VAL A 261 25.49 2.29 -5.81
CA VAL A 261 24.03 2.18 -5.63
C VAL A 261 23.35 3.24 -6.48
N SER A 262 22.50 2.84 -7.42
CA SER A 262 21.75 3.79 -8.27
C SER A 262 20.84 4.68 -7.43
N PHE A 263 20.74 5.95 -7.82
CA PHE A 263 19.90 6.93 -7.13
C PHE A 263 18.85 7.52 -8.08
N PRO A 264 17.57 7.59 -7.66
CA PRO A 264 17.02 7.12 -6.38
C PRO A 264 16.66 5.62 -6.36
N ASP A 265 16.61 4.92 -7.49
CA ASP A 265 16.01 3.60 -7.69
C ASP A 265 16.61 2.49 -6.81
N GLY A 266 17.90 2.56 -6.51
CA GLY A 266 18.58 1.58 -5.65
C GLY A 266 18.32 1.76 -4.15
N ARG A 267 17.53 2.78 -3.76
CA ARG A 267 17.32 3.09 -2.35
C ARG A 267 16.33 2.14 -1.68
N LYS A 268 16.80 1.46 -0.64
CA LYS A 268 15.99 0.68 0.29
C LYS A 268 15.69 1.42 1.60
N ALA A 269 16.61 2.28 2.03
CA ALA A 269 16.59 2.98 3.30
C ALA A 269 15.54 4.09 3.35
N ASN A 270 15.12 4.45 4.57
CA ASN A 270 14.29 5.63 4.82
C ASN A 270 15.01 6.93 4.43
N ILE A 271 14.35 8.07 4.58
CA ILE A 271 14.87 9.36 4.10
C ILE A 271 16.21 9.75 4.76
N LEU A 272 16.48 9.30 5.99
CA LEU A 272 17.73 9.52 6.71
C LEU A 272 18.83 8.49 6.43
N GLY A 273 18.54 7.48 5.60
CA GLY A 273 19.54 6.48 5.20
C GLY A 273 19.66 5.30 6.16
N THR A 274 18.63 4.98 6.95
CA THR A 274 18.56 3.75 7.74
C THR A 274 17.74 2.71 6.99
N ASP A 275 18.29 1.51 6.81
CA ASP A 275 17.55 0.35 6.27
C ASP A 275 16.63 -0.19 7.36
N LEU A 276 15.31 0.01 7.17
CA LEU A 276 14.33 -0.29 8.21
C LEU A 276 14.26 -1.78 8.55
N ASN A 277 14.50 -2.65 7.56
CA ASN A 277 14.49 -4.10 7.77
C ASN A 277 15.83 -4.66 8.30
N LEU A 278 16.73 -3.78 8.74
CA LEU A 278 17.96 -4.08 9.49
C LEU A 278 17.99 -3.34 10.84
N ASN A 279 16.86 -2.78 11.28
CA ASN A 279 16.83 -1.91 12.46
C ASN A 279 16.03 -2.50 13.64
N TYR A 280 15.65 -3.79 13.57
CA TYR A 280 14.95 -4.48 14.67
C TYR A 280 15.93 -5.17 15.63
N PRO A 281 15.56 -5.37 16.93
CA PRO A 281 16.43 -5.97 17.94
C PRO A 281 16.48 -7.51 17.85
N ALA A 282 16.78 -8.05 16.66
CA ALA A 282 16.99 -9.48 16.39
C ALA A 282 18.44 -9.69 15.97
N ASN A 283 19.35 -9.93 16.95
CA ASN A 283 20.79 -10.03 16.70
C ASN A 283 21.33 -8.84 15.87
N TRP A 284 20.96 -7.63 16.28
CA TRP A 284 21.31 -6.39 15.58
C TRP A 284 22.83 -6.17 15.51
N GLU A 285 23.59 -6.53 16.54
CA GLU A 285 25.05 -6.37 16.53
C GLU A 285 25.74 -7.25 15.48
N PRO A 286 25.41 -8.53 15.30
CA PRO A 286 25.83 -9.31 14.14
C PRO A 286 25.48 -8.66 12.79
N ALA A 287 24.26 -8.14 12.62
CA ALA A 287 23.88 -7.40 11.42
C ALA A 287 24.81 -6.21 11.18
N ARG A 288 25.08 -5.43 12.23
CA ARG A 288 25.99 -4.27 12.18
C ARG A 288 27.39 -4.67 11.73
N GLN A 289 27.96 -5.72 12.32
CA GLN A 289 29.30 -6.19 11.97
C GLN A 289 29.38 -6.60 10.49
N ILE A 290 28.39 -7.36 10.00
CA ILE A 290 28.33 -7.80 8.61
C ILE A 290 28.24 -6.59 7.67
N LYS A 291 27.32 -5.65 7.93
CA LYS A 291 27.07 -4.49 7.06
C LYS A 291 28.24 -3.49 7.11
N PHE A 292 28.86 -3.32 8.26
CA PHE A 292 30.05 -2.48 8.41
C PHE A 292 31.26 -3.05 7.64
N ALA A 293 31.44 -4.38 7.67
CA ALA A 293 32.48 -5.04 6.87
C ALA A 293 32.22 -4.90 5.35
N GLN A 294 30.96 -4.71 4.93
CA GLN A 294 30.56 -4.41 3.54
C GLN A 294 30.70 -2.91 3.19
N GLY A 295 31.09 -2.04 4.14
CA GLY A 295 31.30 -0.62 3.92
C GLY A 295 30.11 0.29 4.28
N PHE A 296 29.00 -0.23 4.79
CA PHE A 296 27.81 0.54 5.18
C PHE A 296 27.91 0.98 6.65
N THR A 297 28.88 1.87 6.94
CA THR A 297 29.23 2.30 8.32
C THR A 297 28.52 3.58 8.77
N SER A 298 27.83 4.26 7.88
CA SER A 298 27.12 5.53 8.09
C SER A 298 25.83 5.56 7.28
N PRO A 299 24.95 6.56 7.45
CA PRO A 299 23.75 6.69 6.64
C PRO A 299 23.99 6.40 5.15
N ALA A 300 23.21 5.47 4.58
CA ALA A 300 23.40 4.93 3.25
C ALA A 300 22.07 4.79 2.51
N PRO A 301 22.08 4.67 1.17
CA PRO A 301 20.85 4.40 0.44
C PRO A 301 20.24 3.01 0.75
N ARG A 302 21.03 2.09 1.33
CA ARG A 302 20.62 0.75 1.78
C ARG A 302 21.65 0.17 2.76
N ASP A 303 21.30 -0.91 3.42
CA ASP A 303 22.22 -1.74 4.22
C ASP A 303 22.83 -1.06 5.47
N PHE A 304 22.51 0.19 5.77
CA PHE A 304 22.90 0.82 7.03
C PHE A 304 21.89 0.49 8.12
N VAL A 305 22.35 -0.17 9.18
CA VAL A 305 21.50 -0.72 10.25
C VAL A 305 20.96 0.32 11.23
N GLY A 306 21.32 1.61 11.05
CA GLY A 306 21.03 2.68 12.01
C GLY A 306 22.08 2.82 13.11
N THR A 307 21.87 3.75 14.04
CA THR A 307 22.78 4.03 15.16
C THR A 307 22.57 3.12 16.36
N ALA A 308 21.39 2.53 16.47
CA ALA A 308 20.98 1.56 17.48
C ALA A 308 19.75 0.78 16.95
N PRO A 309 19.39 -0.36 17.56
CA PRO A 309 18.10 -1.01 17.28
C PRO A 309 16.95 -0.02 17.50
N LEU A 310 15.96 -0.03 16.62
CA LEU A 310 14.77 0.85 16.67
C LEU A 310 15.12 2.35 16.72
N SER A 311 16.27 2.75 16.17
CA SER A 311 16.63 4.17 16.03
C SER A 311 15.74 4.89 15.00
N ALA A 312 15.24 4.19 13.97
CA ALA A 312 14.29 4.73 13.02
C ALA A 312 12.88 4.78 13.64
N PRO A 313 12.14 5.91 13.48
CA PRO A 313 10.79 6.03 14.02
C PRO A 313 9.81 5.04 13.41
N GLU A 314 9.98 4.70 12.13
CA GLU A 314 9.15 3.74 11.41
C GLU A 314 9.28 2.33 11.97
N SER A 315 10.52 1.82 12.13
CA SER A 315 10.77 0.48 12.71
C SER A 315 10.26 0.40 14.15
N ARG A 316 10.46 1.47 14.93
CA ARG A 316 9.96 1.58 16.30
C ARG A 316 8.44 1.57 16.36
N ALA A 317 7.76 2.25 15.43
CA ALA A 317 6.29 2.28 15.36
C ALA A 317 5.73 0.89 15.05
N VAL A 318 6.30 0.16 14.10
CA VAL A 318 5.89 -1.21 13.75
C VAL A 318 6.13 -2.17 14.92
N GLU A 319 7.28 -2.07 15.59
CA GLU A 319 7.61 -2.89 16.77
C GLU A 319 6.62 -2.65 17.91
N GLN A 320 6.37 -1.40 18.27
CA GLN A 320 5.41 -1.05 19.34
C GLN A 320 3.98 -1.47 18.98
N TYR A 321 3.60 -1.32 17.71
CA TYR A 321 2.31 -1.78 17.23
C TYR A 321 2.18 -3.29 17.37
N SER A 322 3.19 -4.06 16.96
CA SER A 322 3.19 -5.52 17.07
C SER A 322 3.08 -5.99 18.53
N ARG A 323 3.77 -5.31 19.47
CA ARG A 323 3.62 -5.61 20.91
C ARG A 323 2.23 -5.34 21.43
N ARG A 324 1.60 -4.24 21.03
CA ARG A 324 0.22 -3.91 21.49
C ARG A 324 -0.80 -4.87 20.93
N GLN A 325 -0.64 -5.31 19.69
CA GLN A 325 -1.62 -6.16 19.00
C GLN A 325 -1.43 -7.66 19.29
N ASN A 326 -0.23 -8.08 19.67
CA ASN A 326 0.11 -9.47 20.00
C ASN A 326 -0.28 -10.47 18.90
N PHE A 327 0.16 -10.24 17.68
CA PHE A 327 -0.21 -11.00 16.50
C PHE A 327 0.11 -12.49 16.58
N ASP A 328 -0.75 -13.32 15.97
CA ASP A 328 -0.60 -14.77 15.86
C ASP A 328 0.23 -15.15 14.64
N LEU A 329 0.16 -14.34 13.55
CA LEU A 329 0.92 -14.53 12.32
C LEU A 329 1.25 -13.17 11.69
N THR A 330 2.43 -13.07 11.06
CA THR A 330 2.81 -11.88 10.29
C THR A 330 3.30 -12.21 8.88
N LEU A 331 2.92 -11.37 7.90
CA LEU A 331 3.43 -11.36 6.54
C LEU A 331 4.11 -10.01 6.26
N SER A 332 5.40 -10.03 5.92
CA SER A 332 6.15 -8.85 5.46
C SER A 332 6.44 -8.97 3.98
N TYR A 333 5.85 -8.07 3.21
CA TYR A 333 5.97 -8.07 1.76
C TYR A 333 7.16 -7.25 1.30
N HIS A 334 8.03 -7.91 0.56
CA HIS A 334 9.26 -7.42 -0.05
C HIS A 334 9.31 -7.74 -1.55
N SER A 335 10.31 -7.30 -2.24
CA SER A 335 10.66 -7.70 -3.59
C SER A 335 12.18 -7.76 -3.73
N GLN A 336 12.73 -8.77 -4.36
CA GLN A 336 12.20 -9.65 -5.37
C GLN A 336 12.74 -11.08 -5.17
N GLY A 337 12.13 -12.09 -5.87
CA GLY A 337 12.68 -13.45 -5.87
C GLY A 337 11.63 -14.55 -6.06
N GLU A 338 10.34 -14.27 -5.80
CA GLU A 338 9.27 -15.28 -5.70
C GLU A 338 9.60 -16.33 -4.62
N ILE A 339 9.99 -15.85 -3.44
CA ILE A 339 10.49 -16.65 -2.30
C ILE A 339 9.65 -16.39 -1.06
N ILE A 340 9.52 -17.40 -0.20
CA ILE A 340 8.91 -17.34 1.13
C ILE A 340 9.97 -17.72 2.16
N TYR A 341 10.44 -16.76 2.94
CA TYR A 341 11.29 -17.01 4.09
C TYR A 341 10.42 -17.24 5.33
N TRP A 342 10.64 -18.33 6.07
CA TRP A 342 9.68 -18.84 7.06
C TRP A 342 10.23 -19.04 8.47
N LYS A 343 11.55 -19.07 8.69
CA LYS A 343 12.17 -19.26 10.00
C LYS A 343 13.22 -18.21 10.30
N TYR A 344 13.73 -18.22 11.51
CA TYR A 344 14.84 -17.37 11.95
C TYR A 344 15.83 -18.16 12.80
N LEU A 345 17.05 -18.37 12.30
CA LEU A 345 18.08 -19.20 12.95
C LEU A 345 17.48 -20.57 13.33
N ASP A 346 17.65 -20.95 14.62
CA ASP A 346 17.11 -22.20 15.17
C ASP A 346 15.65 -22.08 15.66
N TYR A 347 15.02 -20.89 15.48
CA TYR A 347 13.61 -20.69 15.80
C TYR A 347 12.73 -21.23 14.66
N GLU A 348 12.01 -22.31 14.93
CA GLU A 348 11.05 -22.92 14.03
C GLU A 348 9.67 -22.94 14.72
N PRO A 349 8.86 -21.86 14.58
CA PRO A 349 7.56 -21.82 15.22
C PRO A 349 6.67 -22.99 14.77
N GLN A 350 5.82 -23.47 15.68
CA GLN A 350 4.94 -24.57 15.40
C GLN A 350 4.14 -24.35 14.10
N ASN A 351 4.06 -25.36 13.25
CA ASN A 351 3.41 -25.37 11.93
C ASN A 351 3.96 -24.36 10.91
N SER A 352 4.98 -23.56 11.22
CA SER A 352 5.42 -22.48 10.30
C SER A 352 5.92 -23.02 8.95
N LEU A 353 6.62 -24.16 8.92
CA LEU A 353 7.02 -24.79 7.66
C LEU A 353 5.83 -25.33 6.85
N GLU A 354 4.84 -25.93 7.52
CA GLU A 354 3.65 -26.47 6.83
C GLU A 354 2.79 -25.34 6.25
N ILE A 355 2.66 -24.22 6.97
CA ILE A 355 2.01 -23.02 6.47
C ILE A 355 2.80 -22.44 5.27
N ALA A 356 4.14 -22.36 5.35
CA ALA A 356 4.96 -21.91 4.23
C ALA A 356 4.78 -22.78 2.97
N LYS A 357 4.73 -24.13 3.14
CA LYS A 357 4.43 -25.07 2.04
C LYS A 357 3.02 -24.86 1.47
N LEU A 358 2.05 -24.52 2.31
CA LEU A 358 0.71 -24.18 1.85
C LEU A 358 0.74 -22.90 1.01
N PHE A 359 1.43 -21.85 1.46
CA PHE A 359 1.64 -20.62 0.71
C PHE A 359 2.35 -20.86 -0.63
N SER A 360 3.38 -21.73 -0.64
CA SER A 360 4.09 -22.15 -1.85
C SER A 360 3.15 -22.82 -2.87
N ARG A 361 2.27 -23.70 -2.42
CA ARG A 361 1.31 -24.38 -3.31
C ARG A 361 0.35 -23.43 -4.00
N VAL A 362 -0.05 -22.35 -3.36
CA VAL A 362 -1.03 -21.41 -3.92
C VAL A 362 -0.39 -20.26 -4.72
N SER A 363 0.89 -19.97 -4.48
CA SER A 363 1.63 -18.90 -5.15
C SER A 363 2.60 -19.38 -6.23
N GLY A 364 3.09 -20.61 -6.10
CA GLY A 364 4.23 -21.11 -6.89
C GLY A 364 5.59 -20.63 -6.40
N TYR A 365 5.65 -19.88 -5.28
CA TYR A 365 6.90 -19.34 -4.71
C TYR A 365 7.70 -20.45 -4.01
N SER A 366 9.05 -20.37 -4.05
CA SER A 366 9.91 -21.29 -3.31
C SER A 366 9.87 -20.99 -1.80
N VAL A 367 10.02 -22.05 -1.00
CA VAL A 367 10.20 -21.94 0.46
C VAL A 367 11.68 -22.06 0.76
N GLU A 368 12.27 -21.04 1.35
CA GLU A 368 13.71 -20.96 1.60
C GLU A 368 14.03 -20.45 3.01
N GLU A 369 15.27 -20.65 3.41
CA GLU A 369 15.84 -20.03 4.61
C GLU A 369 16.55 -18.73 4.23
N THR A 370 16.44 -17.71 5.09
CA THR A 370 17.10 -16.43 4.83
C THR A 370 18.63 -16.63 4.80
N PRO A 371 19.32 -16.15 3.76
CA PRO A 371 20.77 -16.23 3.70
C PRO A 371 21.44 -15.56 4.91
N TYR A 372 22.49 -16.15 5.47
CA TYR A 372 23.15 -15.68 6.69
C TYR A 372 23.52 -14.18 6.64
N ALA A 373 24.04 -13.69 5.52
CA ALA A 373 24.43 -12.29 5.35
C ALA A 373 23.27 -11.28 5.40
N SER A 374 22.01 -11.75 5.29
CA SER A 374 20.79 -10.95 5.31
C SER A 374 19.81 -11.40 6.39
N GLY A 375 20.19 -12.38 7.21
CA GLY A 375 19.32 -13.09 8.14
C GLY A 375 19.34 -12.51 9.56
N PHE A 376 19.54 -11.19 9.73
CA PHE A 376 19.56 -10.56 11.04
C PHE A 376 18.86 -9.21 11.02
N ALA A 377 18.31 -8.84 12.18
CA ALA A 377 17.71 -7.55 12.45
C ALA A 377 16.51 -7.15 11.57
N GLY A 378 15.91 -8.10 10.84
CA GLY A 378 14.67 -7.89 10.11
C GLY A 378 13.44 -7.94 11.02
N TYR A 379 12.30 -7.40 10.52
CA TYR A 379 11.04 -7.44 11.27
C TYR A 379 10.57 -8.89 11.51
N LYS A 380 10.57 -9.74 10.48
CA LYS A 380 10.21 -11.17 10.61
C LYS A 380 11.11 -11.86 11.65
N ASP A 381 12.41 -11.60 11.61
CA ASP A 381 13.40 -12.20 12.51
C ASP A 381 13.11 -11.83 13.96
N TRP A 382 12.85 -10.54 14.21
CA TRP A 382 12.48 -10.04 15.52
C TRP A 382 11.14 -10.64 16.02
N PHE A 383 10.14 -10.72 15.13
CA PHE A 383 8.85 -11.29 15.49
C PHE A 383 8.96 -12.76 15.88
N ILE A 384 9.66 -13.56 15.07
CA ILE A 384 9.88 -14.99 15.35
C ILE A 384 10.68 -15.15 16.65
N GLN A 385 11.79 -14.41 16.82
CA GLN A 385 12.62 -14.50 18.03
C GLN A 385 11.87 -14.11 19.30
N THR A 386 10.97 -13.11 19.21
CA THR A 386 10.27 -12.58 20.38
C THR A 386 9.08 -13.44 20.80
N TYR A 387 8.32 -13.94 19.83
CA TYR A 387 7.03 -14.60 20.11
C TYR A 387 7.02 -16.11 19.83
N ASN A 388 8.02 -16.60 19.09
CA ASN A 388 8.06 -17.96 18.55
C ASN A 388 6.75 -18.35 17.84
N ARG A 389 6.25 -17.40 17.01
CA ARG A 389 5.03 -17.53 16.21
C ARG A 389 5.35 -17.41 14.71
N PRO A 390 4.48 -17.96 13.82
CA PRO A 390 4.69 -17.90 12.38
C PRO A 390 4.87 -16.47 11.84
N GLY A 391 6.01 -16.19 11.27
CA GLY A 391 6.35 -14.93 10.62
C GLY A 391 7.02 -15.21 9.27
N TYR A 392 6.60 -14.49 8.23
CA TYR A 392 7.07 -14.73 6.87
C TYR A 392 7.53 -13.44 6.21
N THR A 393 8.63 -13.54 5.45
CA THR A 393 8.96 -12.56 4.42
C THR A 393 8.56 -13.13 3.06
N ILE A 394 7.74 -12.39 2.32
CA ILE A 394 7.27 -12.76 0.98
C ILE A 394 7.97 -11.86 -0.03
N GLU A 395 8.90 -12.42 -0.79
CA GLU A 395 9.66 -11.73 -1.84
C GLU A 395 8.92 -11.85 -3.18
N VAL A 396 8.20 -10.82 -3.60
CA VAL A 396 7.33 -10.88 -4.78
C VAL A 396 8.07 -10.52 -6.07
N GLY A 397 7.64 -11.10 -7.18
CA GLY A 397 8.09 -10.72 -8.54
C GLY A 397 9.55 -11.06 -8.84
N ARG A 398 10.00 -10.67 -10.03
CA ARG A 398 11.35 -11.01 -10.55
C ARG A 398 12.05 -9.78 -11.16
N GLY A 399 13.38 -9.79 -11.10
CA GLY A 399 14.24 -8.77 -11.71
C GLY A 399 14.90 -7.88 -10.68
N SER A 400 14.88 -6.57 -10.86
CA SER A 400 15.46 -5.60 -9.93
C SER A 400 14.41 -4.60 -9.46
N SER A 401 14.42 -4.29 -8.16
CA SER A 401 13.54 -3.26 -7.59
C SER A 401 14.06 -1.84 -7.90
N PRO A 402 13.17 -0.88 -8.25
CA PRO A 402 11.71 -1.02 -8.30
C PRO A 402 11.24 -1.93 -9.42
N LEU A 403 10.36 -2.87 -9.10
CA LEU A 403 9.78 -3.75 -10.11
C LEU A 403 8.86 -2.97 -11.07
N PRO A 404 8.88 -3.29 -12.38
CA PRO A 404 8.00 -2.61 -13.33
C PRO A 404 6.53 -2.92 -13.03
N LEU A 405 5.68 -1.89 -13.19
CA LEU A 405 4.22 -1.99 -12.96
C LEU A 405 3.54 -3.09 -13.78
N SER A 406 4.11 -3.47 -14.93
CA SER A 406 3.60 -4.60 -15.74
C SER A 406 3.60 -5.95 -15.01
N GLN A 407 4.32 -6.08 -13.89
CA GLN A 407 4.27 -7.27 -13.05
C GLN A 407 3.15 -7.26 -12.00
N PHE A 408 2.49 -6.12 -11.76
CA PHE A 408 1.53 -5.95 -10.66
C PHE A 408 0.43 -7.01 -10.68
N ASP A 409 -0.26 -7.18 -11.80
CA ASP A 409 -1.40 -8.13 -11.89
C ASP A 409 -0.97 -9.59 -11.67
N ARG A 410 0.24 -9.95 -12.12
CA ARG A 410 0.80 -11.27 -11.86
C ARG A 410 1.14 -11.44 -10.39
N ILE A 411 1.88 -10.47 -9.81
CA ILE A 411 2.24 -10.48 -8.40
C ILE A 411 0.98 -10.59 -7.53
N TYR A 412 -0.06 -9.81 -7.84
CA TYR A 412 -1.30 -9.85 -7.09
C TYR A 412 -1.97 -11.23 -7.16
N ARG A 413 -2.12 -11.81 -8.37
CA ARG A 413 -2.72 -13.15 -8.55
C ARG A 413 -1.95 -14.24 -7.79
N ASP A 414 -0.63 -14.21 -7.84
CA ASP A 414 0.23 -15.17 -7.15
C ASP A 414 0.08 -15.06 -5.62
N ASN A 415 -0.22 -13.88 -5.09
CA ASN A 415 -0.28 -13.62 -3.65
C ASN A 415 -1.67 -13.59 -3.02
N ALA A 416 -2.75 -13.49 -3.81
CA ALA A 416 -4.12 -13.46 -3.28
C ALA A 416 -4.44 -14.69 -2.42
N GLY A 417 -3.93 -15.88 -2.80
CA GLY A 417 -4.06 -17.10 -2.03
C GLY A 417 -3.30 -17.06 -0.71
N ILE A 418 -2.07 -16.55 -0.69
CA ILE A 418 -1.27 -16.39 0.54
C ILE A 418 -2.01 -15.48 1.52
N LEU A 419 -2.42 -14.28 1.07
CA LEU A 419 -3.10 -13.27 1.88
C LEU A 419 -4.44 -13.79 2.46
N THR A 420 -5.18 -14.58 1.67
CA THR A 420 -6.43 -15.18 2.11
C THR A 420 -6.20 -16.28 3.16
N LEU A 421 -5.27 -17.19 2.88
CA LEU A 421 -4.99 -18.31 3.76
C LEU A 421 -4.37 -17.89 5.09
N ALA A 422 -3.49 -16.89 5.10
CA ALA A 422 -2.86 -16.39 6.32
C ALA A 422 -3.87 -15.88 7.36
N ALA A 423 -5.07 -15.48 6.93
CA ALA A 423 -6.14 -15.05 7.84
C ALA A 423 -6.93 -16.22 8.49
N ILE A 424 -6.64 -17.49 8.13
CA ILE A 424 -7.43 -18.63 8.59
C ILE A 424 -6.62 -19.87 9.02
N VAL A 425 -5.28 -19.84 8.85
CA VAL A 425 -4.43 -21.01 9.11
C VAL A 425 -3.88 -21.06 10.54
N VAL A 426 -4.12 -20.03 11.36
CA VAL A 426 -3.72 -19.91 12.75
C VAL A 426 -4.91 -19.74 13.66
#